data_60b702969f2c9b8d83661839375f45a9
#
_entry.id   60b702969f2c9b8d83661839375f45a9
#
_cell.length_a   1.000
_cell.length_b   1.000
_cell.length_c   1.000
_cell.angle_alpha   90.00
_cell.angle_beta   90.00
_cell.angle_gamma   90.00
#
_symmetry.space_group_name_H-M   'P 1'
#
loop_
_entity.id
_entity.type
_entity.pdbx_description
1 polymer ?
#
loop_
_entity_poly.entity_id
_entity_poly.type
_entity_poly.pdbx_seq_one_letter_code
_entity_poly.pdbx_strand_id
1 'polypeptide(L)'
;MSPIGPESPGVYWVRRAVALLVLLVVLILLWWLFFGRGGDDVAPDATPEPTQTAAPAPAPVPTSAAPTPEPTSTEITDCVEADVLVEAFAEEAIYPVGSTPTLTLTVTNIGTRPCDRDVGPGANELKITRGDATIWSSDDCNPNTDKDVITLDRGDAFETQLVWDGYLSQAGCPPQQPMADAGEYTVVGRNSNVQSAPTGLRLE
;
A
#
# COMPACT_ATOMS: atom_id res chain seq x y z
N MET A 1 47.50 0.36 16.31
CA MET A 1 46.05 0.29 16.14
C MET A 1 45.82 0.01 14.66
N SER A 2 45.43 -1.20 14.32
CA SER A 2 45.25 -1.62 12.91
C SER A 2 43.79 -1.25 12.51
N PRO A 3 43.56 -0.56 11.37
CA PRO A 3 42.25 -0.33 10.85
C PRO A 3 41.66 -1.64 10.35
N ILE A 4 40.46 -1.99 10.79
CA ILE A 4 39.67 -3.10 10.29
C ILE A 4 39.28 -2.73 8.85
N GLY A 5 39.88 -3.39 7.86
CA GLY A 5 39.58 -3.16 6.44
C GLY A 5 38.21 -3.68 6.04
N PRO A 6 37.68 -3.21 4.90
CA PRO A 6 36.38 -3.65 4.38
C PRO A 6 36.39 -5.14 4.08
N GLU A 7 35.35 -5.84 4.49
CA GLU A 7 35.17 -7.28 4.23
C GLU A 7 35.29 -7.59 2.74
N SER A 8 35.96 -8.69 2.43
CA SER A 8 36.29 -9.07 1.05
C SER A 8 35.00 -9.28 0.21
N PRO A 9 35.02 -8.91 -1.08
CA PRO A 9 33.87 -9.05 -2.00
C PRO A 9 33.29 -10.47 -2.07
N GLY A 10 34.09 -11.49 -1.71
CA GLY A 10 33.67 -12.89 -1.70
C GLY A 10 32.56 -13.21 -0.69
N VAL A 11 32.57 -12.58 0.50
CA VAL A 11 31.57 -12.84 1.55
C VAL A 11 30.19 -12.36 1.14
N TYR A 12 30.11 -11.24 0.45
CA TYR A 12 28.85 -10.69 -0.08
C TYR A 12 28.22 -11.64 -1.11
N TRP A 13 29.02 -12.15 -2.04
CA TRP A 13 28.56 -13.07 -3.08
C TRP A 13 28.11 -14.42 -2.51
N VAL A 14 28.81 -14.95 -1.50
CA VAL A 14 28.41 -16.19 -0.82
C VAL A 14 27.10 -16.04 -0.09
N ARG A 15 26.90 -14.95 0.67
CA ARG A 15 25.62 -14.67 1.35
C ARG A 15 24.45 -14.56 0.37
N ARG A 16 24.66 -13.88 -0.75
CA ARG A 16 23.65 -13.72 -1.80
C ARG A 16 23.33 -15.06 -2.49
N ALA A 17 24.34 -15.88 -2.76
CA ALA A 17 24.16 -17.21 -3.34
C ALA A 17 23.39 -18.14 -2.40
N VAL A 18 23.69 -18.13 -1.10
CA VAL A 18 22.96 -18.91 -0.09
C VAL A 18 21.51 -18.46 0.02
N ALA A 19 21.26 -17.14 0.04
CA ALA A 19 19.89 -16.60 0.09
C ALA A 19 19.06 -17.01 -1.14
N LEU A 20 19.65 -16.96 -2.34
CA LEU A 20 18.99 -17.39 -3.57
C LEU A 20 18.70 -18.90 -3.59
N LEU A 21 19.63 -19.70 -3.05
CA LEU A 21 19.46 -21.15 -2.97
C LEU A 21 18.32 -21.53 -2.00
N VAL A 22 18.25 -20.88 -0.83
CA VAL A 22 17.15 -21.06 0.12
C VAL A 22 15.81 -20.66 -0.50
N LEU A 23 15.75 -19.53 -1.20
CA LEU A 23 14.55 -19.07 -1.88
C LEU A 23 14.10 -20.06 -2.96
N LEU A 24 15.02 -20.61 -3.74
CA LEU A 24 14.73 -21.61 -4.77
C LEU A 24 14.19 -22.91 -4.16
N VAL A 25 14.76 -23.39 -3.04
CA VAL A 25 14.26 -24.57 -2.32
C VAL A 25 12.82 -24.31 -1.81
N VAL A 26 12.56 -23.14 -1.23
CA VAL A 26 11.21 -22.77 -0.75
C VAL A 26 10.20 -22.76 -1.90
N LEU A 27 10.57 -22.18 -3.04
CA LEU A 27 9.69 -22.16 -4.23
C LEU A 27 9.40 -23.57 -4.77
N ILE A 28 10.40 -24.47 -4.80
CA ILE A 28 10.20 -25.85 -5.22
C ILE A 28 9.27 -26.58 -4.23
N LEU A 29 9.44 -26.38 -2.92
CA LEU A 29 8.55 -26.99 -1.92
C LEU A 29 7.12 -26.47 -2.02
N LEU A 30 6.94 -25.16 -2.22
CA LEU A 30 5.61 -24.58 -2.44
C LEU A 30 4.99 -25.10 -3.74
N TRP A 31 5.77 -25.19 -4.84
CA TRP A 31 5.28 -25.75 -6.09
C TRP A 31 4.83 -27.22 -5.90
N TRP A 32 5.63 -28.02 -5.16
CA TRP A 32 5.29 -29.41 -4.88
C TRP A 32 4.03 -29.55 -4.00
N LEU A 33 3.84 -28.62 -3.05
CA LEU A 33 2.68 -28.59 -2.15
C LEU A 33 1.38 -28.20 -2.89
N PHE A 34 1.49 -27.29 -3.85
CA PHE A 34 0.33 -26.78 -4.60
C PHE A 34 0.00 -27.58 -5.87
N PHE A 35 1.01 -28.15 -6.53
CA PHE A 35 0.85 -28.87 -7.81
C PHE A 35 1.12 -30.39 -7.69
N GLY A 36 1.68 -30.88 -6.61
CA GLY A 36 1.98 -32.29 -6.40
C GLY A 36 0.83 -33.16 -5.89
N ARG A 37 -0.36 -32.58 -5.71
CA ARG A 37 -1.58 -33.30 -5.33
C ARG A 37 -2.58 -33.32 -6.49
N GLY A 38 -2.22 -33.97 -7.56
CA GLY A 38 -3.13 -34.21 -8.67
C GLY A 38 -3.03 -35.64 -9.14
N GLY A 39 -4.06 -36.43 -8.92
CA GLY A 39 -4.24 -37.70 -9.61
C GLY A 39 -4.78 -38.83 -8.76
N ASP A 40 -6.09 -38.95 -8.68
CA ASP A 40 -6.76 -40.22 -8.67
C ASP A 40 -8.08 -40.06 -9.45
N ASP A 41 -8.03 -40.47 -10.70
CA ASP A 41 -9.17 -40.65 -11.57
C ASP A 41 -9.96 -41.85 -11.09
N VAL A 42 -11.18 -41.62 -10.61
CA VAL A 42 -12.20 -42.69 -10.51
C VAL A 42 -13.34 -42.35 -11.47
N ALA A 43 -13.40 -43.07 -12.53
CA ALA A 43 -14.52 -43.09 -13.46
C ALA A 43 -15.78 -43.64 -12.79
N PRO A 44 -16.97 -43.06 -12.95
CA PRO A 44 -18.22 -43.69 -12.59
C PRO A 44 -18.77 -44.47 -13.76
N ASP A 45 -19.02 -45.72 -13.42
CA ASP A 45 -19.72 -46.77 -14.16
C ASP A 45 -21.14 -46.33 -14.56
N ALA A 46 -21.50 -46.69 -15.79
CA ALA A 46 -22.81 -46.45 -16.37
C ALA A 46 -23.79 -47.53 -15.93
N THR A 47 -24.91 -47.15 -15.32
CA THR A 47 -26.05 -48.06 -15.08
C THR A 47 -27.31 -47.48 -15.73
N PRO A 48 -28.13 -48.35 -16.39
CA PRO A 48 -29.09 -47.91 -17.37
C PRO A 48 -30.42 -47.41 -16.79
N GLU A 49 -31.02 -46.54 -17.56
CA GLU A 49 -32.30 -45.87 -17.51
C GLU A 49 -33.50 -46.85 -17.40
N PRO A 50 -34.53 -46.56 -16.60
CA PRO A 50 -35.86 -47.06 -16.81
C PRO A 50 -36.74 -46.01 -17.51
N THR A 51 -37.18 -46.38 -18.69
CA THR A 51 -38.25 -45.74 -19.48
C THR A 51 -39.50 -45.52 -18.65
N GLN A 52 -39.94 -44.26 -18.45
CA GLN A 52 -41.27 -43.94 -17.97
C GLN A 52 -42.10 -43.23 -19.04
N THR A 53 -43.22 -43.84 -19.27
CA THR A 53 -44.32 -43.49 -20.14
C THR A 53 -44.85 -42.10 -19.90
N ALA A 54 -45.00 -41.33 -20.99
CA ALA A 54 -45.55 -39.97 -20.99
C ALA A 54 -47.01 -39.93 -20.59
N ALA A 55 -47.36 -39.06 -19.66
CA ALA A 55 -48.72 -38.57 -19.42
C ALA A 55 -48.85 -37.13 -19.99
N PRO A 56 -50.01 -36.72 -20.51
CA PRO A 56 -50.15 -35.49 -21.27
C PRO A 56 -50.04 -34.26 -20.42
N ALA A 57 -49.30 -33.25 -20.94
CA ALA A 57 -49.02 -31.98 -20.33
C ALA A 57 -50.28 -31.11 -20.14
N PRO A 58 -50.44 -30.45 -18.99
CA PRO A 58 -51.35 -29.31 -18.85
C PRO A 58 -50.78 -28.06 -19.53
N ALA A 59 -51.68 -27.26 -20.12
CA ALA A 59 -51.37 -26.06 -20.88
C ALA A 59 -50.53 -25.02 -20.06
N PRO A 60 -49.67 -24.24 -20.72
CA PRO A 60 -48.83 -23.26 -20.04
C PRO A 60 -49.67 -22.09 -19.50
N VAL A 61 -49.61 -21.90 -18.20
CA VAL A 61 -50.07 -20.65 -17.53
C VAL A 61 -49.05 -19.56 -17.88
N PRO A 62 -49.42 -18.37 -18.32
CA PRO A 62 -48.47 -17.29 -18.56
C PRO A 62 -47.84 -16.87 -17.21
N THR A 63 -46.64 -17.31 -16.97
CA THR A 63 -45.83 -16.82 -15.89
C THR A 63 -45.43 -15.40 -16.24
N SER A 64 -45.99 -14.45 -15.49
CA SER A 64 -45.55 -13.06 -15.50
C SER A 64 -44.05 -13.07 -15.12
N ALA A 65 -43.21 -12.74 -16.06
CA ALA A 65 -41.79 -12.59 -15.81
C ALA A 65 -41.60 -11.48 -14.77
N ALA A 66 -41.06 -11.86 -13.62
CA ALA A 66 -40.53 -10.89 -12.66
C ALA A 66 -39.46 -10.07 -13.38
N PRO A 67 -39.42 -8.73 -13.18
CA PRO A 67 -38.37 -7.92 -13.78
C PRO A 67 -37.03 -8.45 -13.26
N THR A 68 -36.17 -8.88 -14.20
CA THR A 68 -34.76 -9.14 -13.94
C THR A 68 -34.18 -7.87 -13.35
N PRO A 69 -33.57 -7.89 -12.15
CA PRO A 69 -32.89 -6.70 -11.65
C PRO A 69 -31.79 -6.34 -12.69
N GLU A 70 -31.91 -5.17 -13.28
CA GLU A 70 -30.83 -4.59 -14.06
C GLU A 70 -29.59 -4.56 -13.15
N PRO A 71 -28.40 -4.95 -13.67
CA PRO A 71 -27.17 -4.77 -12.91
C PRO A 71 -27.05 -3.28 -12.65
N THR A 72 -27.23 -2.87 -11.40
CA THR A 72 -26.87 -1.51 -10.95
C THR A 72 -25.38 -1.41 -11.13
N SER A 73 -24.94 -0.85 -12.24
CA SER A 73 -23.53 -0.44 -12.42
C SER A 73 -23.26 0.58 -11.32
N THR A 74 -22.61 0.15 -10.27
CA THR A 74 -22.13 1.06 -9.23
C THR A 74 -20.96 1.81 -9.85
N GLU A 75 -21.23 2.97 -10.42
CA GLU A 75 -20.18 3.87 -10.92
C GLU A 75 -19.30 4.23 -9.74
N ILE A 76 -18.00 3.89 -9.86
CA ILE A 76 -17.01 4.26 -8.85
C ILE A 76 -16.74 5.75 -9.06
N THR A 77 -16.83 6.52 -8.00
CA THR A 77 -16.62 7.98 -7.99
C THR A 77 -15.46 8.32 -7.08
N ASP A 78 -14.96 9.55 -7.20
CA ASP A 78 -13.89 10.05 -6.30
C ASP A 78 -14.31 9.93 -4.84
N CYS A 79 -13.34 9.61 -3.98
CA CYS A 79 -13.54 9.60 -2.54
C CYS A 79 -13.90 10.99 -2.04
N VAL A 80 -14.97 11.07 -1.23
CA VAL A 80 -15.27 12.31 -0.50
C VAL A 80 -14.30 12.46 0.67
N GLU A 81 -13.89 13.68 0.99
CA GLU A 81 -12.86 13.94 2.01
C GLU A 81 -13.20 13.35 3.38
N ALA A 82 -14.49 13.34 3.75
CA ALA A 82 -14.95 12.78 5.02
C ALA A 82 -14.79 11.25 5.13
N ASP A 83 -14.64 10.57 4.00
CA ASP A 83 -14.45 9.12 3.91
C ASP A 83 -12.96 8.74 3.77
N VAL A 84 -12.04 9.72 3.86
CA VAL A 84 -10.61 9.51 3.78
C VAL A 84 -9.95 9.84 5.10
N LEU A 85 -9.20 8.87 5.64
CA LEU A 85 -8.31 9.07 6.78
C LEU A 85 -6.88 9.16 6.26
N VAL A 86 -6.16 10.22 6.66
CA VAL A 86 -4.73 10.37 6.41
C VAL A 86 -4.00 10.28 7.74
N GLU A 87 -2.97 9.45 7.78
CA GLU A 87 -2.08 9.30 8.93
C GLU A 87 -0.64 9.51 8.48
N ALA A 88 0.18 10.11 9.33
CA ALA A 88 1.60 10.31 9.07
C ALA A 88 2.41 10.15 10.37
N PHE A 89 3.50 9.41 10.29
CA PHE A 89 4.36 9.15 11.44
C PHE A 89 5.79 8.82 10.99
N ALA A 90 6.72 8.95 11.92
CA ALA A 90 8.06 8.42 11.78
C ALA A 90 8.11 7.00 12.35
N GLU A 91 8.96 6.13 11.82
CA GLU A 91 9.09 4.73 12.23
C GLU A 91 9.44 4.61 13.73
N GLU A 92 10.24 5.55 14.25
CA GLU A 92 10.56 5.69 15.68
C GLU A 92 10.17 7.07 16.18
N ALA A 93 9.98 7.21 17.49
CA ALA A 93 9.64 8.50 18.10
C ALA A 93 10.88 9.36 18.40
N ILE A 94 12.06 8.74 18.51
CA ILE A 94 13.31 9.41 18.92
C ILE A 94 14.44 8.98 17.99
N TYR A 95 15.17 9.95 17.48
CA TYR A 95 16.31 9.75 16.58
C TYR A 95 17.52 10.58 17.01
N PRO A 96 18.74 10.10 16.81
CA PRO A 96 19.93 10.94 16.94
C PRO A 96 19.92 12.10 15.92
N VAL A 97 20.46 13.26 16.32
CA VAL A 97 20.71 14.35 15.38
C VAL A 97 21.62 13.87 14.24
N GLY A 98 21.26 14.19 13.00
CA GLY A 98 21.98 13.77 11.81
C GLY A 98 21.64 12.36 11.31
N SER A 99 20.65 11.69 11.91
CA SER A 99 20.06 10.46 11.35
C SER A 99 19.12 10.76 10.20
N THR A 100 18.63 9.70 9.56
CA THR A 100 17.75 9.76 8.38
C THR A 100 16.43 9.03 8.68
N PRO A 101 15.49 9.66 9.42
CA PRO A 101 14.21 9.06 9.74
C PRO A 101 13.40 8.67 8.51
N THR A 102 12.81 7.48 8.53
CA THR A 102 11.78 7.08 7.57
C THR A 102 10.43 7.58 8.06
N LEU A 103 9.73 8.30 7.19
CA LEU A 103 8.40 8.84 7.43
C LEU A 103 7.41 8.05 6.58
N THR A 104 6.31 7.65 7.17
CA THR A 104 5.22 6.93 6.50
C THR A 104 4.00 7.81 6.40
N LEU A 105 3.37 7.82 5.23
CA LEU A 105 2.06 8.40 4.96
C LEU A 105 1.12 7.27 4.59
N THR A 106 -0.03 7.20 5.27
CA THR A 106 -1.10 6.24 4.98
C THR A 106 -2.37 6.98 4.61
N VAL A 107 -3.02 6.54 3.54
CA VAL A 107 -4.31 7.07 3.05
C VAL A 107 -5.32 5.93 3.03
N THR A 108 -6.33 5.99 3.89
CA THR A 108 -7.30 4.90 4.08
C THR A 108 -8.71 5.33 3.68
N ASN A 109 -9.41 4.49 2.93
CA ASN A 109 -10.85 4.67 2.71
C ASN A 109 -11.62 4.17 3.94
N ILE A 110 -12.09 5.09 4.77
CA ILE A 110 -12.93 4.82 5.95
C ILE A 110 -14.42 4.89 5.64
N GLY A 111 -14.79 5.16 4.38
CA GLY A 111 -16.15 5.19 3.89
C GLY A 111 -16.82 3.82 3.83
N THR A 112 -17.99 3.76 3.25
CA THR A 112 -18.78 2.52 3.17
C THR A 112 -18.78 1.88 1.79
N ARG A 113 -18.20 2.54 0.79
CA ARG A 113 -18.17 2.11 -0.62
C ARG A 113 -16.77 2.28 -1.23
N PRO A 114 -16.45 1.49 -2.27
CA PRO A 114 -15.27 1.75 -3.07
C PRO A 114 -15.29 3.16 -3.67
N CYS A 115 -14.11 3.79 -3.74
CA CYS A 115 -13.95 5.10 -4.37
C CYS A 115 -12.55 5.26 -4.96
N ASP A 116 -12.42 6.15 -5.93
CA ASP A 116 -11.15 6.48 -6.57
C ASP A 116 -10.42 7.58 -5.80
N ARG A 117 -9.13 7.41 -5.58
CA ARG A 117 -8.28 8.37 -4.88
C ARG A 117 -6.96 8.58 -5.60
N ASP A 118 -6.59 9.85 -5.79
CA ASP A 118 -5.26 10.20 -6.24
C ASP A 118 -4.27 10.03 -5.07
N VAL A 119 -3.35 9.10 -5.23
CA VAL A 119 -2.27 8.80 -4.27
C VAL A 119 -0.89 9.11 -4.87
N GLY A 120 -0.88 9.83 -5.98
CA GLY A 120 0.34 10.27 -6.63
C GLY A 120 1.10 11.32 -5.82
N PRO A 121 2.37 11.58 -6.20
CA PRO A 121 3.23 12.54 -5.49
C PRO A 121 2.65 13.95 -5.48
N GLY A 122 1.84 14.34 -6.48
CA GLY A 122 1.19 15.65 -6.49
C GLY A 122 0.07 15.80 -5.45
N ALA A 123 -0.53 14.70 -5.02
CA ALA A 123 -1.57 14.68 -4.01
C ALA A 123 -1.02 14.51 -2.59
N ASN A 124 0.13 13.84 -2.44
CA ASN A 124 0.72 13.49 -1.16
C ASN A 124 1.81 14.48 -0.75
N GLU A 125 1.81 14.86 0.51
CA GLU A 125 2.87 15.68 1.11
C GLU A 125 3.15 15.20 2.54
N LEU A 126 4.42 15.11 2.89
CA LEU A 126 4.90 14.93 4.26
C LEU A 126 5.64 16.20 4.71
N LYS A 127 5.30 16.68 5.88
CA LYS A 127 5.94 17.84 6.51
C LYS A 127 6.49 17.51 7.87
N ILE A 128 7.63 18.12 8.21
CA ILE A 128 8.15 18.20 9.56
C ILE A 128 8.04 19.64 10.01
N THR A 129 7.44 19.86 11.18
CA THR A 129 7.24 21.19 11.75
C THR A 129 7.85 21.28 13.15
N ARG A 130 8.19 22.50 13.57
CA ARG A 130 8.60 22.84 14.94
C ARG A 130 7.78 24.02 15.40
N GLY A 131 6.79 23.76 16.25
CA GLY A 131 5.73 24.75 16.49
C GLY A 131 5.00 25.07 15.17
N ASP A 132 4.87 26.35 14.87
CA ASP A 132 4.20 26.80 13.62
C ASP A 132 5.12 26.86 12.40
N ALA A 133 6.42 26.58 12.57
CA ALA A 133 7.39 26.68 11.49
C ALA A 133 7.53 25.33 10.76
N THR A 134 7.37 25.33 9.43
CA THR A 134 7.76 24.19 8.60
C THR A 134 9.28 24.13 8.56
N ILE A 135 9.82 22.96 8.92
CA ILE A 135 11.25 22.68 8.92
C ILE A 135 11.64 21.97 7.63
N TRP A 136 10.78 21.08 7.15
CA TRP A 136 10.99 20.31 5.96
C TRP A 136 9.64 19.94 5.31
N SER A 137 9.63 19.89 3.98
CA SER A 137 8.51 19.38 3.19
C SER A 137 9.03 18.49 2.07
N SER A 138 8.32 17.38 1.82
CA SER A 138 8.61 16.51 0.67
C SER A 138 8.49 17.23 -0.66
N ASP A 139 7.65 18.25 -0.73
CA ASP A 139 7.36 19.00 -1.96
C ASP A 139 8.43 20.06 -2.27
N ASP A 140 9.24 20.46 -1.28
CA ASP A 140 10.25 21.50 -1.47
C ASP A 140 11.31 21.13 -2.52
N CYS A 141 11.71 19.83 -2.54
CA CYS A 141 12.76 19.30 -3.41
C CYS A 141 12.24 18.32 -4.47
N ASN A 142 10.97 18.00 -4.44
CA ASN A 142 10.35 17.09 -5.41
C ASN A 142 9.19 17.78 -6.13
N PRO A 143 9.45 18.42 -7.29
CA PRO A 143 8.42 19.09 -8.05
C PRO A 143 7.49 18.13 -8.81
N ASN A 144 7.57 16.81 -8.56
CA ASN A 144 6.73 15.84 -9.24
C ASN A 144 5.27 16.00 -8.82
N THR A 145 4.44 16.35 -9.80
CA THR A 145 2.99 16.54 -9.63
C THR A 145 2.18 15.47 -10.36
N ASP A 146 2.82 14.33 -10.70
CA ASP A 146 2.14 13.24 -11.37
C ASP A 146 0.98 12.71 -10.50
N LYS A 147 -0.08 12.31 -11.18
CA LYS A 147 -1.24 11.67 -10.57
C LYS A 147 -1.09 10.16 -10.65
N ASP A 148 -1.55 9.51 -9.60
CA ASP A 148 -1.72 8.06 -9.52
C ASP A 148 -3.08 7.78 -8.87
N VAL A 149 -4.10 7.53 -9.70
CA VAL A 149 -5.46 7.30 -9.23
C VAL A 149 -5.69 5.81 -9.09
N ILE A 150 -5.99 5.39 -7.87
CA ILE A 150 -6.32 4.00 -7.55
C ILE A 150 -7.72 3.91 -6.95
N THR A 151 -8.37 2.77 -7.13
CA THR A 151 -9.61 2.46 -6.42
C THR A 151 -9.26 1.85 -5.07
N LEU A 152 -9.79 2.44 -4.00
CA LEU A 152 -9.70 1.92 -2.63
C LEU A 152 -11.05 1.32 -2.25
N ASP A 153 -11.10 0.02 -1.96
CA ASP A 153 -12.25 -0.61 -1.33
C ASP A 153 -12.43 -0.11 0.11
N ARG A 154 -13.57 -0.39 0.71
CA ARG A 154 -13.81 -0.03 2.11
C ARG A 154 -12.75 -0.65 3.03
N GLY A 155 -12.01 0.18 3.75
CA GLY A 155 -10.96 -0.23 4.68
C GLY A 155 -9.59 -0.44 4.02
N ASP A 156 -9.50 -0.31 2.70
CA ASP A 156 -8.21 -0.37 2.02
C ASP A 156 -7.38 0.88 2.32
N ALA A 157 -6.07 0.66 2.41
CA ALA A 157 -5.10 1.70 2.66
C ALA A 157 -4.00 1.68 1.59
N PHE A 158 -3.63 2.85 1.13
CA PHE A 158 -2.39 3.09 0.39
C PHE A 158 -1.33 3.59 1.37
N GLU A 159 -0.11 3.07 1.27
CA GLU A 159 1.02 3.48 2.09
C GLU A 159 2.19 3.89 1.21
N THR A 160 2.84 4.99 1.57
CA THR A 160 4.09 5.42 0.97
C THR A 160 5.08 5.87 2.04
N GLN A 161 6.37 5.70 1.75
CA GLN A 161 7.44 6.04 2.67
C GLN A 161 8.43 6.99 2.01
N LEU A 162 8.91 7.96 2.80
CA LEU A 162 9.95 8.90 2.42
C LEU A 162 11.01 8.97 3.51
N VAL A 163 12.26 9.08 3.11
CA VAL A 163 13.38 9.28 4.02
C VAL A 163 13.64 10.77 4.14
N TRP A 164 13.59 11.30 5.36
CA TRP A 164 14.08 12.64 5.66
C TRP A 164 15.59 12.58 5.94
N ASP A 165 16.36 13.40 5.25
CA ASP A 165 17.83 13.42 5.37
C ASP A 165 18.35 14.16 6.61
N GLY A 166 17.45 14.68 7.47
CA GLY A 166 17.80 15.43 8.68
C GLY A 166 18.14 16.89 8.44
N TYR A 167 17.99 17.40 7.21
CA TYR A 167 18.24 18.80 6.87
C TYR A 167 16.92 19.58 6.74
N LEU A 168 17.01 20.90 6.94
CA LEU A 168 15.90 21.79 6.63
C LEU A 168 15.68 21.81 5.12
N SER A 169 14.45 22.10 4.69
CA SER A 169 14.17 22.33 3.27
C SER A 169 13.52 23.70 3.03
N GLN A 170 13.57 24.15 1.81
CA GLN A 170 12.89 25.34 1.31
C GLN A 170 12.47 25.09 -0.13
N ALA A 171 11.36 25.69 -0.55
CA ALA A 171 10.86 25.58 -1.91
C ALA A 171 11.94 25.93 -2.95
N GLY A 172 12.08 25.05 -3.94
CA GLY A 172 13.13 25.16 -4.97
C GLY A 172 14.48 24.57 -4.57
N CYS A 173 14.56 23.93 -3.41
CA CYS A 173 15.70 23.11 -2.97
C CYS A 173 17.07 23.80 -3.11
N PRO A 174 17.27 24.98 -2.50
CA PRO A 174 18.55 25.65 -2.57
C PRO A 174 19.63 24.79 -1.92
N PRO A 175 20.90 24.80 -2.40
CA PRO A 175 21.97 24.00 -1.85
C PRO A 175 22.36 24.45 -0.43
N GLN A 176 22.98 23.57 0.34
CA GLN A 176 23.56 23.84 1.67
C GLN A 176 22.52 24.23 2.75
N GLN A 177 21.43 23.49 2.80
CA GLN A 177 20.49 23.63 3.91
C GLN A 177 21.13 23.22 5.24
N PRO A 178 20.82 23.94 6.35
CA PRO A 178 21.32 23.57 7.67
C PRO A 178 20.68 22.25 8.13
N MET A 179 21.43 21.51 8.94
CA MET A 179 20.92 20.33 9.64
C MET A 179 19.91 20.75 10.71
N ALA A 180 18.91 19.93 10.95
CA ALA A 180 17.96 20.14 12.02
C ALA A 180 18.63 19.90 13.39
N ASP A 181 18.39 20.83 14.31
CA ASP A 181 18.91 20.78 15.68
C ASP A 181 18.17 19.76 16.55
N ALA A 182 18.75 19.39 17.69
CA ALA A 182 18.04 18.64 18.71
C ALA A 182 16.75 19.37 19.14
N GLY A 183 15.68 18.63 19.36
CA GLY A 183 14.40 19.21 19.80
C GLY A 183 13.19 18.36 19.44
N GLU A 184 12.03 18.89 19.81
CA GLU A 184 10.73 18.30 19.52
C GLU A 184 10.23 18.81 18.17
N TYR A 185 9.77 17.89 17.36
CA TYR A 185 9.18 18.12 16.03
C TYR A 185 7.86 17.40 15.91
N THR A 186 7.09 17.73 14.90
CA THR A 186 5.88 16.98 14.53
C THR A 186 5.90 16.64 13.05
N VAL A 187 5.45 15.43 12.74
CA VAL A 187 5.21 14.94 11.39
C VAL A 187 3.74 15.15 11.07
N VAL A 188 3.47 15.73 9.92
CA VAL A 188 2.12 15.95 9.40
C VAL A 188 2.09 15.47 7.94
N GLY A 189 1.10 14.68 7.61
CA GLY A 189 0.84 14.20 6.25
C GLY A 189 -0.36 14.92 5.64
N ARG A 190 -0.36 15.04 4.33
CA ARG A 190 -1.49 15.54 3.54
C ARG A 190 -1.68 14.64 2.31
N ASN A 191 -2.93 14.35 2.01
CA ASN A 191 -3.31 13.82 0.71
C ASN A 191 -4.44 14.68 0.15
N SER A 192 -4.17 15.41 -0.92
CA SER A 192 -5.05 16.44 -1.47
C SER A 192 -5.43 17.48 -0.40
N ASN A 193 -6.72 17.56 -0.01
CA ASN A 193 -7.21 18.50 1.00
C ASN A 193 -7.34 17.87 2.40
N VAL A 194 -7.08 16.56 2.53
CA VAL A 194 -7.18 15.87 3.83
C VAL A 194 -5.81 15.85 4.51
N GLN A 195 -5.75 16.30 5.75
CA GLN A 195 -4.55 16.38 6.55
C GLN A 195 -4.62 15.42 7.75
N SER A 196 -3.48 14.82 8.09
CA SER A 196 -3.36 13.96 9.27
C SER A 196 -3.37 14.74 10.56
N ALA A 197 -3.68 14.06 11.67
CA ALA A 197 -3.28 14.56 12.98
C ALA A 197 -1.74 14.66 13.06
N PRO A 198 -1.18 15.65 13.80
CA PRO A 198 0.26 15.74 14.01
C PRO A 198 0.77 14.62 14.91
N THR A 199 1.91 14.01 14.55
CA THR A 199 2.59 12.95 15.31
C THR A 199 3.97 13.42 15.78
N GLY A 200 4.32 13.13 17.02
CA GLY A 200 5.59 13.59 17.62
C GLY A 200 6.81 12.86 17.05
N LEU A 201 7.89 13.63 16.86
CA LEU A 201 9.23 13.18 16.50
C LEU A 201 10.25 13.99 17.31
N ARG A 202 11.25 13.34 17.91
CA ARG A 202 12.30 14.00 18.69
C ARG A 202 13.69 13.71 18.12
N LEU A 203 14.49 14.75 17.99
CA LEU A 203 15.94 14.63 17.73
C LEU A 203 16.74 14.90 19.00
N GLU A 204 17.72 14.03 19.33
CA GLU A 204 18.58 14.16 20.51
C GLU A 204 20.05 13.76 20.25
#